data_85a8572ff83f3374408958b0c7ef15aa
#
_entry.id   85a8572ff83f3374408958b0c7ef15aa
#
_cell.length_a   1.000
_cell.length_b   1.000
_cell.length_c   1.000
_cell.angle_alpha   90.00
_cell.angle_beta   90.00
_cell.angle_gamma   90.00
#
_symmetry.space_group_name_H-M   'P 1'
#
loop_
_entity.id
_entity.type
_entity.pdbx_description
1 polymer ?
#
loop_
_entity_poly.entity_id
_entity_poly.type
_entity_poly.pdbx_seq_one_letter_code
_entity_poly.pdbx_strand_id
1 'polypeptide(L)'
;TKTCLRLGSRIVGKCLMGSTSNALDKGGSNFKKLYNDSDVSRRNRNGQTKSGLYSLFIPMEWNYEGFIDEFGFPVFDNPCDGERLGPDGELIDIGVVNSWENEVDGLKEDQDALNEFYRQFPRTTEHAFRDESKSSIFNLMKIYEQIDYNEGSRHAAHTTTGSFGWVNGIKDSQVVFHPDPGGRFKVSWVPPAHLQNKQIIKNGIKYPGNDHIGAFGCDSYDISGTVDGKGSKGSLHGLTKFSMEDAPSSTFF
;
A
#
# COMPACT_ATOMS: atom_id res chain seq x y z
N THR A 1 15.06 14.99 -24.22
CA THR A 1 13.72 15.55 -23.89
C THR A 1 13.84 16.94 -23.27
N LYS A 2 14.73 17.16 -22.26
CA LYS A 2 14.90 18.48 -21.64
C LYS A 2 15.35 19.56 -22.62
N THR A 3 16.16 19.20 -23.60
CA THR A 3 16.70 20.10 -24.62
C THR A 3 15.62 20.61 -25.60
N CYS A 4 14.62 19.79 -25.89
CA CYS A 4 13.53 20.18 -26.79
C CYS A 4 12.44 21.01 -26.11
N LEU A 5 12.43 21.07 -24.77
CA LEU A 5 11.40 21.74 -23.99
C LEU A 5 11.83 23.10 -23.47
N ARG A 6 13.12 23.42 -23.53
CA ARG A 6 13.67 24.65 -23.00
C ARG A 6 14.61 25.34 -23.99
N LEU A 7 14.47 26.67 -24.09
CA LEU A 7 15.43 27.56 -24.74
C LEU A 7 16.01 28.46 -23.63
N GLY A 8 17.19 28.10 -23.10
CA GLY A 8 17.75 28.75 -21.93
C GLY A 8 16.84 28.57 -20.68
N SER A 9 16.47 29.65 -20.05
CA SER A 9 15.54 29.65 -18.90
C SER A 9 14.06 29.52 -19.29
N ARG A 10 13.72 29.74 -20.56
CA ARG A 10 12.33 29.73 -21.05
C ARG A 10 11.89 28.32 -21.39
N ILE A 11 10.69 27.94 -20.91
CA ILE A 11 10.00 26.72 -21.31
C ILE A 11 9.28 27.02 -22.62
N VAL A 12 9.63 26.29 -23.70
CA VAL A 12 9.06 26.48 -25.04
C VAL A 12 8.18 25.32 -25.49
N GLY A 13 8.16 24.22 -24.76
CA GLY A 13 7.36 23.04 -25.10
C GLY A 13 6.90 22.28 -23.89
N LYS A 14 5.94 21.38 -24.11
CA LYS A 14 5.39 20.43 -23.13
C LYS A 14 5.58 19.01 -23.65
N CYS A 15 5.71 18.05 -22.77
CA CYS A 15 5.77 16.63 -23.09
C CYS A 15 4.73 15.90 -22.24
N LEU A 16 3.87 15.15 -22.91
CA LEU A 16 2.96 14.19 -22.30
C LEU A 16 3.36 12.80 -22.78
N MET A 17 3.55 11.88 -21.86
CA MET A 17 3.86 10.49 -22.16
C MET A 17 2.83 9.63 -21.43
N GLY A 18 2.11 8.81 -22.18
CA GLY A 18 1.22 7.78 -21.65
C GLY A 18 1.78 6.41 -21.98
N SER A 19 1.70 5.48 -21.06
CA SER A 19 2.06 4.07 -21.27
C SER A 19 1.39 3.20 -20.23
N THR A 20 1.05 1.99 -20.61
CA THR A 20 0.85 0.88 -19.70
C THR A 20 2.22 0.33 -19.28
N SER A 21 2.30 -0.28 -18.11
CA SER A 21 3.54 -0.91 -17.68
C SER A 21 3.72 -2.25 -18.38
N ASN A 22 4.97 -2.56 -18.71
CA ASN A 22 5.36 -3.89 -19.18
C ASN A 22 6.10 -4.64 -18.06
N ALA A 23 6.28 -5.94 -18.23
CA ALA A 23 7.11 -6.74 -17.33
C ALA A 23 8.48 -6.08 -17.11
N LEU A 24 8.99 -6.11 -15.88
CA LEU A 24 10.18 -5.34 -15.52
C LEU A 24 11.43 -5.81 -16.26
N ASP A 25 11.54 -7.10 -16.56
CA ASP A 25 12.59 -7.74 -17.35
C ASP A 25 12.50 -7.36 -18.84
N LYS A 26 11.31 -7.04 -19.34
CA LYS A 26 11.04 -6.63 -20.73
C LYS A 26 11.06 -5.12 -20.96
N GLY A 27 11.76 -4.36 -20.12
CA GLY A 27 11.91 -2.91 -20.25
C GLY A 27 11.07 -2.07 -19.29
N GLY A 28 10.15 -2.67 -18.55
CA GLY A 28 9.31 -1.98 -17.56
C GLY A 28 10.10 -1.31 -16.43
N SER A 29 11.28 -1.84 -16.10
CA SER A 29 12.17 -1.28 -15.07
C SER A 29 12.57 0.18 -15.34
N ASN A 30 12.86 0.51 -16.59
CA ASN A 30 13.21 1.88 -16.97
C ASN A 30 12.00 2.83 -16.84
N PHE A 31 10.82 2.36 -17.22
CA PHE A 31 9.59 3.13 -17.07
C PHE A 31 9.22 3.32 -15.60
N LYS A 32 9.30 2.27 -14.78
CA LYS A 32 9.11 2.35 -13.32
C LYS A 32 10.06 3.36 -12.69
N LYS A 33 11.34 3.33 -13.08
CA LYS A 33 12.33 4.31 -12.60
C LYS A 33 11.97 5.74 -13.02
N LEU A 34 11.58 5.94 -14.27
CA LEU A 34 11.15 7.26 -14.76
C LEU A 34 9.92 7.74 -14.01
N TYR A 35 8.94 6.88 -13.79
CA TYR A 35 7.73 7.17 -13.02
C TYR A 35 8.06 7.61 -11.58
N ASN A 36 8.89 6.82 -10.88
CA ASN A 36 9.32 7.13 -9.51
C ASN A 36 10.18 8.40 -9.42
N ASP A 37 11.04 8.66 -10.40
CA ASP A 37 11.83 9.89 -10.49
C ASP A 37 10.97 11.13 -10.83
N SER A 38 9.70 10.91 -11.22
CA SER A 38 8.69 11.92 -11.52
C SER A 38 7.70 12.17 -10.38
N ASP A 39 7.88 11.53 -9.23
CA ASP A 39 7.00 11.62 -8.08
C ASP A 39 6.90 13.07 -7.56
N VAL A 40 5.68 13.60 -7.56
CA VAL A 40 5.39 14.99 -7.14
C VAL A 40 5.60 15.23 -5.65
N SER A 41 5.58 14.18 -4.83
CA SER A 41 5.86 14.28 -3.40
C SER A 41 7.34 14.51 -3.09
N ARG A 42 8.22 14.19 -4.06
CA ARG A 42 9.70 14.24 -3.93
C ARG A 42 10.32 15.40 -4.71
N ARG A 43 9.72 16.57 -4.61
CA ARG A 43 10.25 17.78 -5.26
C ARG A 43 11.46 18.35 -4.51
N ASN A 44 12.40 18.90 -5.24
CA ASN A 44 13.50 19.65 -4.68
C ASN A 44 13.03 21.05 -4.19
N ARG A 45 13.95 21.84 -3.63
CA ARG A 45 13.66 23.19 -3.15
C ARG A 45 13.07 24.14 -4.22
N ASN A 46 13.31 23.85 -5.50
CA ASN A 46 12.80 24.62 -6.64
C ASN A 46 11.49 24.05 -7.21
N GLY A 47 10.84 23.11 -6.51
CA GLY A 47 9.59 22.49 -6.92
C GLY A 47 9.70 21.50 -8.07
N GLN A 48 10.90 21.05 -8.43
CA GLN A 48 11.13 20.10 -9.52
C GLN A 48 11.34 18.68 -9.01
N THR A 49 10.79 17.72 -9.73
CA THR A 49 11.08 16.30 -9.57
C THR A 49 12.45 15.97 -10.15
N LYS A 50 13.00 14.80 -9.82
CA LYS A 50 14.31 14.36 -10.31
C LYS A 50 14.36 14.19 -11.83
N SER A 51 13.29 13.72 -12.45
CA SER A 51 13.16 13.59 -13.91
C SER A 51 12.87 14.93 -14.60
N GLY A 52 12.27 15.89 -13.88
CA GLY A 52 11.70 17.12 -14.41
C GLY A 52 10.31 16.93 -15.05
N LEU A 53 9.73 15.73 -14.93
CA LEU A 53 8.36 15.37 -15.29
C LEU A 53 7.53 15.20 -14.01
N TYR A 54 6.22 15.12 -14.16
CA TYR A 54 5.30 14.85 -13.06
C TYR A 54 4.52 13.58 -13.39
N SER A 55 4.61 12.59 -12.50
CA SER A 55 3.86 11.35 -12.66
C SER A 55 2.38 11.55 -12.34
N LEU A 56 1.54 10.93 -13.14
CA LEU A 56 0.12 10.79 -12.93
C LEU A 56 -0.22 9.31 -13.11
N PHE A 57 -0.93 8.74 -12.17
CA PHE A 57 -1.50 7.41 -12.27
C PHE A 57 -3.00 7.55 -12.47
N ILE A 58 -3.53 6.83 -13.45
CA ILE A 58 -4.97 6.75 -13.70
C ILE A 58 -5.35 5.29 -13.47
N PRO A 59 -6.11 4.99 -12.39
CA PRO A 59 -6.62 3.65 -12.15
C PRO A 59 -7.54 3.19 -13.27
N MET A 60 -7.54 1.88 -13.54
CA MET A 60 -8.32 1.30 -14.64
C MET A 60 -9.82 1.57 -14.51
N GLU A 61 -10.34 1.59 -13.29
CA GLU A 61 -11.76 1.78 -13.02
C GLU A 61 -12.32 3.14 -13.48
N TRP A 62 -11.45 4.10 -13.78
CA TRP A 62 -11.88 5.42 -14.21
C TRP A 62 -12.24 5.51 -15.69
N ASN A 63 -11.78 4.57 -16.49
CA ASN A 63 -12.00 4.61 -17.94
C ASN A 63 -12.00 3.19 -18.54
N TYR A 64 -12.68 2.27 -17.89
CA TYR A 64 -12.80 0.92 -18.40
C TYR A 64 -14.01 0.80 -19.30
N GLU A 65 -13.78 0.38 -20.56
CA GLU A 65 -14.81 0.26 -21.57
C GLU A 65 -15.93 -0.69 -21.11
N GLY A 66 -17.18 -0.31 -21.35
CA GLY A 66 -18.36 -1.06 -20.92
C GLY A 66 -18.84 -0.73 -19.50
N PHE A 67 -18.08 0.09 -18.73
CA PHE A 67 -18.45 0.47 -17.36
C PHE A 67 -18.58 1.99 -17.19
N ILE A 68 -18.75 2.71 -18.28
CA ILE A 68 -18.99 4.16 -18.29
C ILE A 68 -20.48 4.37 -18.59
N ASP A 69 -21.16 5.14 -17.76
CA ASP A 69 -22.58 5.42 -17.97
C ASP A 69 -22.81 6.45 -19.12
N GLU A 70 -24.06 6.65 -19.49
CA GLU A 70 -24.48 7.60 -20.55
C GLU A 70 -24.06 9.05 -20.27
N PHE A 71 -23.73 9.38 -19.02
CA PHE A 71 -23.24 10.71 -18.61
C PHE A 71 -21.71 10.81 -18.59
N GLY A 72 -21.01 9.71 -18.89
CA GLY A 72 -19.55 9.65 -18.89
C GLY A 72 -18.92 9.38 -17.52
N PHE A 73 -19.67 8.91 -16.54
CA PHE A 73 -19.16 8.55 -15.22
C PHE A 73 -18.93 7.06 -15.10
N PRO A 74 -17.84 6.63 -14.44
CA PRO A 74 -17.59 5.22 -14.18
C PRO A 74 -18.57 4.66 -13.15
N VAL A 75 -19.07 3.46 -13.42
CA VAL A 75 -19.93 2.69 -12.52
C VAL A 75 -19.03 1.79 -11.67
N PHE A 76 -18.68 2.23 -10.46
CA PHE A 76 -17.72 1.52 -9.59
C PHE A 76 -18.31 0.25 -8.98
N ASP A 77 -19.45 0.37 -8.33
CA ASP A 77 -20.14 -0.72 -7.63
C ASP A 77 -21.34 -1.18 -8.44
N ASN A 78 -21.84 -2.38 -8.11
CA ASN A 78 -23.07 -2.87 -8.73
C ASN A 78 -24.23 -1.90 -8.50
N PRO A 79 -24.96 -1.50 -9.54
CA PRO A 79 -26.10 -0.62 -9.40
C PRO A 79 -27.14 -1.22 -8.45
N CYS A 80 -27.46 -0.49 -7.37
CA CYS A 80 -28.43 -0.95 -6.35
C CYS A 80 -29.84 -0.43 -6.59
N ASP A 81 -29.97 0.77 -7.20
CA ASP A 81 -31.22 1.52 -7.30
C ASP A 81 -31.43 2.03 -8.73
N GLY A 82 -31.80 1.14 -9.62
CA GLY A 82 -32.15 1.48 -10.99
C GLY A 82 -31.17 1.00 -12.03
N GLU A 83 -31.61 1.07 -13.28
CA GLU A 83 -30.81 0.69 -14.44
C GLU A 83 -29.77 1.77 -14.69
N ARG A 84 -28.50 1.37 -14.84
CA ARG A 84 -27.44 2.22 -15.38
C ARG A 84 -27.25 1.85 -16.83
N LEU A 85 -27.36 2.81 -17.70
CA LEU A 85 -27.16 2.62 -19.14
C LEU A 85 -25.80 3.18 -19.56
N GLY A 86 -25.12 2.45 -20.40
CA GLY A 86 -23.93 2.92 -21.10
C GLY A 86 -24.27 3.91 -22.23
N PRO A 87 -23.25 4.51 -22.87
CA PRO A 87 -23.44 5.49 -23.94
C PRO A 87 -24.23 4.95 -25.13
N ASP A 88 -24.18 3.66 -25.38
CA ASP A 88 -24.89 2.97 -26.47
C ASP A 88 -26.27 2.42 -26.04
N GLY A 89 -26.69 2.72 -24.82
CA GLY A 89 -27.96 2.25 -24.23
C GLY A 89 -27.91 0.81 -23.73
N GLU A 90 -26.75 0.20 -23.63
CA GLU A 90 -26.57 -1.10 -23.03
C GLU A 90 -26.68 -1.02 -21.50
N LEU A 91 -27.30 -2.02 -20.90
CA LEU A 91 -27.47 -2.09 -19.44
C LEU A 91 -26.14 -2.45 -18.75
N ILE A 92 -25.75 -1.66 -17.77
CA ILE A 92 -24.62 -1.93 -16.89
C ILE A 92 -25.19 -2.53 -15.60
N ASP A 93 -25.11 -3.83 -15.44
CA ASP A 93 -25.64 -4.60 -14.30
C ASP A 93 -24.58 -4.93 -13.23
N ILE A 94 -23.32 -4.82 -13.58
CA ILE A 94 -22.18 -5.06 -12.69
C ILE A 94 -21.26 -3.84 -12.66
N GLY A 95 -20.74 -3.49 -11.49
CA GLY A 95 -19.75 -2.43 -11.34
C GLY A 95 -18.35 -2.88 -11.77
N VAL A 96 -17.53 -1.93 -12.24
CA VAL A 96 -16.17 -2.21 -12.72
C VAL A 96 -15.29 -2.87 -11.64
N VAL A 97 -15.46 -2.49 -10.38
CA VAL A 97 -14.70 -3.08 -9.26
C VAL A 97 -15.08 -4.54 -9.06
N ASN A 98 -16.37 -4.84 -9.04
CA ASN A 98 -16.87 -6.20 -8.89
C ASN A 98 -16.48 -7.09 -10.06
N SER A 99 -16.55 -6.55 -11.29
CA SER A 99 -16.08 -7.26 -12.49
C SER A 99 -14.59 -7.57 -12.42
N TRP A 100 -13.78 -6.60 -12.03
CA TRP A 100 -12.35 -6.77 -11.85
C TRP A 100 -12.01 -7.82 -10.76
N GLU A 101 -12.72 -7.81 -9.64
CA GLU A 101 -12.57 -8.81 -8.57
C GLU A 101 -12.92 -10.21 -9.04
N ASN A 102 -13.96 -10.36 -9.86
CA ASN A 102 -14.33 -11.66 -10.47
C ASN A 102 -13.23 -12.19 -11.39
N GLU A 103 -12.63 -11.33 -12.20
CA GLU A 103 -11.51 -11.72 -13.07
C GLU A 103 -10.28 -12.13 -12.24
N VAL A 104 -9.94 -11.39 -11.19
CA VAL A 104 -8.87 -11.75 -10.26
C VAL A 104 -9.14 -13.10 -9.62
N ASP A 105 -10.37 -13.35 -9.18
CA ASP A 105 -10.76 -14.63 -8.58
C ASP A 105 -10.63 -15.80 -9.58
N GLY A 106 -10.99 -15.57 -10.83
CA GLY A 106 -10.85 -16.55 -11.90
C GLY A 106 -9.38 -16.88 -12.25
N LEU A 107 -8.47 -15.94 -12.05
CA LEU A 107 -7.06 -16.09 -12.39
C LEU A 107 -6.17 -16.55 -11.23
N LYS A 108 -6.71 -16.78 -10.03
CA LYS A 108 -5.92 -17.10 -8.82
C LYS A 108 -5.01 -18.31 -8.95
N GLU A 109 -5.39 -19.28 -9.77
CA GLU A 109 -4.58 -20.50 -9.99
C GLU A 109 -3.47 -20.30 -11.02
N ASP A 110 -3.58 -19.28 -11.90
CA ASP A 110 -2.56 -18.94 -12.91
C ASP A 110 -1.87 -17.63 -12.54
N GLN A 111 -0.76 -17.74 -11.85
CA GLN A 111 -0.06 -16.59 -11.31
C GLN A 111 0.54 -15.68 -12.38
N ASP A 112 0.99 -16.25 -13.50
CA ASP A 112 1.57 -15.47 -14.61
C ASP A 112 0.46 -14.65 -15.29
N ALA A 113 -0.70 -15.25 -15.53
CA ALA A 113 -1.87 -14.57 -16.06
C ALA A 113 -2.40 -13.50 -15.10
N LEU A 114 -2.46 -13.80 -13.81
CA LEU A 114 -2.88 -12.85 -12.78
C LEU A 114 -1.96 -11.63 -12.71
N ASN A 115 -0.65 -11.82 -12.74
CA ASN A 115 0.29 -10.70 -12.71
C ASN A 115 0.22 -9.87 -13.99
N GLU A 116 -0.01 -10.52 -15.14
CA GLU A 116 -0.23 -9.80 -16.41
C GLU A 116 -1.53 -8.99 -16.35
N PHE A 117 -2.61 -9.56 -15.83
CA PHE A 117 -3.88 -8.87 -15.64
C PHE A 117 -3.73 -7.63 -14.76
N TYR A 118 -3.06 -7.76 -13.61
CA TYR A 118 -2.79 -6.62 -12.74
C TYR A 118 -2.00 -5.51 -13.42
N ARG A 119 -1.04 -5.85 -14.28
CA ARG A 119 -0.26 -4.84 -15.02
C ARG A 119 -1.07 -4.16 -16.11
N GLN A 120 -1.94 -4.88 -16.77
CA GLN A 120 -2.78 -4.33 -17.84
C GLN A 120 -3.95 -3.53 -17.30
N PHE A 121 -4.53 -3.96 -16.18
CA PHE A 121 -5.69 -3.34 -15.53
C PHE A 121 -5.39 -2.94 -14.09
N PRO A 122 -4.43 -2.03 -13.89
CA PRO A 122 -3.97 -1.69 -12.56
C PRO A 122 -4.95 -0.76 -11.84
N ARG A 123 -5.30 -1.09 -10.60
CA ARG A 123 -6.03 -0.21 -9.70
C ARG A 123 -5.09 0.62 -8.82
N THR A 124 -3.86 0.15 -8.66
CA THR A 124 -2.80 0.84 -7.89
C THR A 124 -1.49 0.89 -8.68
N THR A 125 -0.57 1.73 -8.25
CA THR A 125 0.79 1.79 -8.82
C THR A 125 1.56 0.50 -8.57
N GLU A 126 1.28 -0.19 -7.48
CA GLU A 126 1.86 -1.48 -7.13
C GLU A 126 1.41 -2.55 -8.11
N HIS A 127 0.12 -2.56 -8.49
CA HIS A 127 -0.39 -3.44 -9.56
C HIS A 127 0.32 -3.16 -10.88
N ALA A 128 0.43 -1.90 -11.27
CA ALA A 128 1.06 -1.51 -12.53
C ALA A 128 2.54 -1.95 -12.63
N PHE A 129 3.25 -2.01 -11.50
CA PHE A 129 4.67 -2.31 -11.46
C PHE A 129 5.01 -3.63 -10.75
N ARG A 130 4.10 -4.61 -10.78
CA ARG A 130 4.37 -5.95 -10.26
C ARG A 130 5.61 -6.56 -10.92
N ASP A 131 6.47 -7.12 -10.08
CA ASP A 131 7.68 -7.80 -10.52
C ASP A 131 7.46 -9.31 -10.51
N GLU A 132 7.80 -9.96 -11.61
CA GLU A 132 7.78 -11.41 -11.77
C GLU A 132 9.16 -12.03 -11.61
N SER A 133 10.12 -11.29 -11.06
CA SER A 133 11.51 -11.74 -11.11
C SER A 133 11.65 -13.13 -10.46
N LYS A 134 11.87 -14.12 -11.29
CA LYS A 134 12.17 -15.50 -10.91
C LYS A 134 13.48 -15.61 -10.09
N SER A 135 14.19 -14.50 -9.93
CA SER A 135 15.43 -14.38 -9.16
C SER A 135 15.23 -14.06 -7.69
N SER A 136 14.00 -13.78 -7.25
CA SER A 136 13.73 -13.54 -5.83
C SER A 136 13.82 -14.83 -5.02
N ILE A 137 14.55 -14.79 -3.90
CA ILE A 137 14.56 -15.88 -2.90
C ILE A 137 13.25 -15.95 -2.11
N PHE A 138 12.44 -14.91 -2.17
CA PHE A 138 11.13 -14.84 -1.53
C PHE A 138 10.03 -15.27 -2.49
N ASN A 139 8.98 -15.88 -1.97
CA ASN A 139 7.79 -16.15 -2.73
C ASN A 139 7.01 -14.84 -2.93
N LEU A 140 7.24 -14.19 -4.08
CA LEU A 140 6.62 -12.89 -4.41
C LEU A 140 5.09 -12.99 -4.49
N MET A 141 4.56 -14.14 -4.89
CA MET A 141 3.11 -14.37 -4.91
C MET A 141 2.50 -14.16 -3.52
N LYS A 142 3.02 -14.86 -2.51
CA LYS A 142 2.52 -14.71 -1.13
C LYS A 142 2.71 -13.30 -0.57
N ILE A 143 3.75 -12.61 -1.01
CA ILE A 143 3.98 -11.21 -0.63
C ILE A 143 2.90 -10.32 -1.27
N TYR A 144 2.60 -10.50 -2.55
CA TYR A 144 1.56 -9.72 -3.22
C TYR A 144 0.17 -10.04 -2.67
N GLU A 145 -0.16 -11.30 -2.42
CA GLU A 145 -1.42 -11.69 -1.74
C GLU A 145 -1.57 -10.96 -0.40
N GLN A 146 -0.48 -10.90 0.38
CA GLN A 146 -0.50 -10.21 1.66
C GLN A 146 -0.62 -8.69 1.51
N ILE A 147 0.03 -8.09 0.50
CA ILE A 147 -0.10 -6.67 0.19
C ILE A 147 -1.55 -6.35 -0.19
N ASP A 148 -2.12 -7.13 -1.11
CA ASP A 148 -3.51 -6.95 -1.56
C ASP A 148 -4.50 -7.10 -0.40
N TYR A 149 -4.28 -8.09 0.47
CA TYR A 149 -5.07 -8.24 1.69
C TYR A 149 -4.96 -7.03 2.62
N ASN A 150 -3.75 -6.51 2.81
CA ASN A 150 -3.50 -5.36 3.68
C ASN A 150 -4.10 -4.05 3.12
N GLU A 151 -4.20 -3.92 1.81
CA GLU A 151 -4.77 -2.76 1.13
C GLU A 151 -6.28 -2.89 0.94
N GLY A 152 -6.80 -4.11 1.01
CA GLY A 152 -8.21 -4.41 0.84
C GLY A 152 -9.09 -3.82 1.95
N SER A 153 -10.37 -3.57 1.61
CA SER A 153 -11.35 -2.97 2.52
C SER A 153 -11.56 -3.78 3.81
N ARG A 154 -11.39 -5.10 3.75
CA ARG A 154 -11.51 -5.99 4.93
C ARG A 154 -10.44 -5.70 5.96
N HIS A 155 -9.19 -5.49 5.53
CA HIS A 155 -8.10 -5.16 6.45
C HIS A 155 -8.19 -3.72 6.95
N ALA A 156 -8.57 -2.78 6.09
CA ALA A 156 -8.79 -1.38 6.49
C ALA A 156 -9.83 -1.24 7.59
N ALA A 157 -10.85 -2.12 7.62
CA ALA A 157 -11.86 -2.16 8.69
C ALA A 157 -11.29 -2.62 10.06
N HIS A 158 -10.15 -3.32 10.07
CA HIS A 158 -9.51 -3.83 11.29
C HIS A 158 -8.29 -3.02 11.72
N THR A 159 -7.91 -1.97 10.97
CA THR A 159 -6.79 -1.10 11.32
C THR A 159 -7.27 0.25 11.84
N THR A 160 -6.63 0.70 12.91
CA THR A 160 -6.88 2.05 13.46
C THR A 160 -5.62 2.88 13.32
N THR A 161 -5.75 4.05 12.71
CA THR A 161 -4.66 5.03 12.66
C THR A 161 -4.62 5.83 13.95
N GLY A 162 -3.43 6.09 14.48
CA GLY A 162 -3.30 6.82 15.73
C GLY A 162 -1.86 7.13 16.12
N SER A 163 -1.70 7.58 17.33
CA SER A 163 -0.42 7.94 17.93
C SER A 163 -0.28 7.35 19.32
N PHE A 164 0.94 6.99 19.70
CA PHE A 164 1.25 6.58 21.07
C PHE A 164 1.62 7.81 21.90
N GLY A 165 1.11 7.86 23.10
CA GLY A 165 1.39 8.91 24.06
C GLY A 165 1.55 8.40 25.47
N TRP A 166 2.08 9.21 26.34
CA TRP A 166 2.14 8.93 27.77
C TRP A 166 0.80 9.21 28.45
N VAL A 167 0.40 8.37 29.39
CA VAL A 167 -0.79 8.61 30.21
C VAL A 167 -0.69 9.99 30.88
N ASN A 168 -1.71 10.81 30.71
CA ASN A 168 -1.77 12.18 31.23
C ASN A 168 -0.58 13.08 30.82
N GLY A 169 0.14 12.73 29.74
CA GLY A 169 1.31 13.48 29.30
C GLY A 169 2.56 13.32 30.18
N ILE A 170 2.53 12.47 31.18
CA ILE A 170 3.65 12.26 32.12
C ILE A 170 4.66 11.31 31.46
N LYS A 171 5.82 11.85 31.12
CA LYS A 171 6.93 11.07 30.54
C LYS A 171 7.32 9.90 31.41
N ASP A 172 7.65 8.76 30.75
CA ASP A 172 8.06 7.51 31.40
C ASP A 172 6.96 6.85 32.25
N SER A 173 5.72 7.32 32.09
CA SER A 173 4.52 6.65 32.60
C SER A 173 4.09 5.52 31.66
N GLN A 174 2.87 5.09 31.77
CA GLN A 174 2.28 4.12 30.88
C GLN A 174 2.06 4.70 29.47
N VAL A 175 2.31 3.89 28.44
CA VAL A 175 2.01 4.24 27.05
C VAL A 175 0.58 3.85 26.70
N VAL A 176 -0.15 4.76 26.07
CA VAL A 176 -1.53 4.53 25.57
C VAL A 176 -1.59 4.88 24.10
N PHE A 177 -2.34 4.07 23.34
CA PHE A 177 -2.65 4.37 21.96
C PHE A 177 -3.88 5.28 21.89
N HIS A 178 -3.74 6.39 21.18
CA HIS A 178 -4.81 7.34 20.93
C HIS A 178 -5.21 7.24 19.45
N PRO A 179 -6.45 6.82 19.12
CA PRO A 179 -6.96 6.88 17.76
C PRO A 179 -6.94 8.32 17.22
N ASP A 180 -6.33 8.52 16.07
CA ASP A 180 -6.20 9.82 15.40
C ASP A 180 -6.03 9.57 13.90
N PRO A 181 -6.93 10.07 13.04
CA PRO A 181 -6.81 9.93 11.58
C PRO A 181 -5.49 10.47 11.00
N GLY A 182 -4.92 11.52 11.64
CA GLY A 182 -3.61 12.08 11.29
C GLY A 182 -2.44 11.42 12.00
N GLY A 183 -2.68 10.37 12.77
CA GLY A 183 -1.68 9.67 13.56
C GLY A 183 -0.60 8.99 12.72
N ARG A 184 0.55 8.79 13.33
CA ARG A 184 1.74 8.26 12.67
C ARG A 184 1.71 6.73 12.47
N PHE A 185 0.91 6.02 13.29
CA PHE A 185 0.91 4.57 13.34
C PHE A 185 -0.41 4.00 12.83
N LYS A 186 -0.35 2.94 12.03
CA LYS A 186 -1.45 2.04 11.71
C LYS A 186 -1.34 0.82 12.60
N VAL A 187 -2.36 0.54 13.39
CA VAL A 187 -2.38 -0.55 14.35
C VAL A 187 -3.55 -1.48 14.03
N SER A 188 -3.28 -2.75 13.81
CA SER A 188 -4.29 -3.77 13.52
C SER A 188 -4.77 -4.50 14.79
N TRP A 189 -4.00 -4.45 15.83
CA TRP A 189 -4.36 -5.08 17.10
C TRP A 189 -3.72 -4.34 18.29
N VAL A 190 -4.48 -4.20 19.34
CA VAL A 190 -4.02 -3.65 20.62
C VAL A 190 -4.39 -4.69 21.69
N PRO A 191 -3.48 -5.03 22.63
CA PRO A 191 -3.80 -5.95 23.69
C PRO A 191 -5.08 -5.51 24.45
N PRO A 192 -5.99 -6.43 24.78
CA PRO A 192 -7.16 -6.12 25.60
C PRO A 192 -6.77 -5.46 26.92
N ALA A 193 -7.64 -4.61 27.45
CA ALA A 193 -7.36 -3.82 28.66
C ALA A 193 -6.91 -4.65 29.86
N HIS A 194 -7.43 -5.89 30.01
CA HIS A 194 -7.04 -6.78 31.09
C HIS A 194 -5.63 -7.36 30.96
N LEU A 195 -5.03 -7.34 29.76
CA LEU A 195 -3.64 -7.70 29.49
C LEU A 195 -2.71 -6.51 29.53
N GLN A 196 -3.25 -5.30 29.32
CA GLN A 196 -2.47 -4.09 29.45
C GLN A 196 -2.18 -3.86 30.95
N ASN A 197 -0.98 -3.45 31.27
CA ASN A 197 -0.59 -3.05 32.64
C ASN A 197 -0.63 -4.13 33.73
N LYS A 198 -0.81 -5.38 33.35
CA LYS A 198 -0.68 -6.47 34.31
C LYS A 198 0.75 -6.47 34.84
N GLN A 199 0.90 -6.25 36.13
CA GLN A 199 2.19 -6.28 36.81
C GLN A 199 2.21 -7.45 37.82
N ILE A 200 3.33 -8.13 37.88
CA ILE A 200 3.64 -9.12 38.94
C ILE A 200 4.82 -8.61 39.75
N ILE A 201 4.79 -8.86 41.05
CA ILE A 201 5.87 -8.49 41.93
C ILE A 201 6.59 -9.78 42.32
N LYS A 202 7.87 -9.89 41.95
CA LYS A 202 8.75 -10.97 42.37
C LYS A 202 9.93 -10.35 43.14
N ASN A 203 10.16 -10.77 44.37
CA ASN A 203 11.25 -10.26 45.22
C ASN A 203 11.28 -8.73 45.35
N GLY A 204 10.10 -8.09 45.42
CA GLY A 204 9.98 -6.64 45.52
C GLY A 204 10.19 -5.86 44.22
N ILE A 205 10.51 -6.55 43.14
CA ILE A 205 10.68 -5.93 41.80
C ILE A 205 9.41 -6.13 40.99
N LYS A 206 8.95 -5.06 40.33
CA LYS A 206 7.79 -5.08 39.43
C LYS A 206 8.23 -5.55 38.05
N TYR A 207 7.56 -6.57 37.54
CA TYR A 207 7.70 -7.08 36.18
C TYR A 207 6.37 -6.94 35.41
N PRO A 208 6.42 -6.78 34.10
CA PRO A 208 5.21 -6.94 33.28
C PRO A 208 4.62 -8.33 33.53
N GLY A 209 3.33 -8.41 33.82
CA GLY A 209 2.64 -9.69 34.08
C GLY A 209 2.38 -10.51 32.81
N ASN A 210 2.71 -9.94 31.67
CA ASN A 210 2.48 -10.48 30.32
C ASN A 210 3.79 -10.62 29.53
N ASP A 211 4.91 -10.89 30.22
CA ASP A 211 6.22 -11.11 29.63
C ASP A 211 6.28 -12.28 28.61
N HIS A 212 5.19 -13.04 28.49
CA HIS A 212 5.08 -14.19 27.60
C HIS A 212 4.15 -13.95 26.39
N ILE A 213 3.70 -12.71 26.14
CA ILE A 213 2.78 -12.39 25.05
C ILE A 213 3.36 -12.74 23.67
N GLY A 214 4.63 -12.48 23.45
CA GLY A 214 5.24 -12.69 22.15
C GLY A 214 6.76 -12.72 22.19
N ALA A 215 7.31 -12.85 21.01
CA ALA A 215 8.73 -12.66 20.74
C ALA A 215 8.87 -11.54 19.70
N PHE A 216 9.84 -10.66 19.87
CA PHE A 216 10.12 -9.57 18.98
C PHE A 216 11.51 -9.71 18.39
N GLY A 217 11.61 -9.58 17.07
CA GLY A 217 12.86 -9.44 16.34
C GLY A 217 12.98 -8.01 15.83
N CYS A 218 14.12 -7.40 16.05
CA CYS A 218 14.41 -6.06 15.55
C CYS A 218 15.60 -6.12 14.60
N ASP A 219 15.38 -5.64 13.38
CA ASP A 219 16.44 -5.34 12.43
C ASP A 219 16.70 -3.83 12.51
N SER A 220 17.81 -3.48 13.17
CA SER A 220 18.21 -2.09 13.32
C SER A 220 18.86 -1.57 12.05
N TYR A 221 18.57 -0.33 11.71
CA TYR A 221 19.22 0.34 10.57
C TYR A 221 20.50 1.05 11.02
N ASP A 222 21.44 1.12 10.09
CA ASP A 222 22.62 1.98 10.22
C ASP A 222 22.32 3.37 9.63
N ILE A 223 22.94 4.40 10.21
CA ILE A 223 22.80 5.80 9.76
C ILE A 223 23.63 6.02 8.48
N SER A 224 24.56 5.13 8.12
CA SER A 224 25.35 5.20 6.91
C SER A 224 24.44 5.13 5.67
N GLY A 225 24.57 6.08 4.79
CA GLY A 225 23.72 6.23 3.62
C GLY A 225 23.71 4.98 2.73
N THR A 226 22.53 4.62 2.28
CA THR A 226 22.35 3.55 1.29
C THR A 226 22.80 4.00 -0.10
N VAL A 227 23.20 3.06 -0.93
CA VAL A 227 23.69 3.31 -2.32
C VAL A 227 22.68 4.08 -3.16
N ASP A 228 21.39 3.95 -2.88
CA ASP A 228 20.30 4.67 -3.56
C ASP A 228 19.89 5.98 -2.88
N GLY A 229 20.55 6.39 -1.81
CA GLY A 229 20.30 7.65 -1.10
C GLY A 229 18.98 7.69 -0.31
N LYS A 230 18.26 6.57 -0.17
CA LYS A 230 16.95 6.52 0.52
C LYS A 230 17.05 6.29 2.02
N GLY A 231 18.21 6.00 2.53
CA GLY A 231 18.44 5.59 3.91
C GLY A 231 17.92 4.18 4.20
N SER A 232 18.56 3.49 5.10
CA SER A 232 18.09 2.20 5.61
C SER A 232 16.90 2.40 6.52
N LYS A 233 15.92 1.50 6.49
CA LYS A 233 14.78 1.49 7.40
C LYS A 233 14.94 0.33 8.37
N GLY A 234 14.77 0.60 9.65
CA GLY A 234 14.66 -0.47 10.64
C GLY A 234 13.30 -1.17 10.54
N SER A 235 13.26 -2.41 10.90
CA SER A 235 12.01 -3.16 11.04
C SER A 235 11.93 -3.80 12.42
N LEU A 236 10.71 -3.84 12.97
CA LEU A 236 10.38 -4.54 14.19
C LEU A 236 9.28 -5.53 13.88
N HIS A 237 9.56 -6.80 14.10
CA HIS A 237 8.62 -7.89 13.89
C HIS A 237 8.25 -8.51 15.22
N GLY A 238 6.95 -8.62 15.48
CA GLY A 238 6.42 -9.29 16.65
C GLY A 238 5.67 -10.55 16.27
N LEU A 239 5.91 -11.64 16.96
CA LEU A 239 5.19 -12.88 16.83
C LEU A 239 4.47 -13.19 18.14
N THR A 240 3.14 -13.28 18.11
CA THR A 240 2.37 -13.73 19.27
C THR A 240 2.57 -15.23 19.51
N LYS A 241 2.64 -15.62 20.79
CA LYS A 241 2.70 -17.05 21.12
C LYS A 241 1.32 -17.69 20.96
N PHE A 242 1.28 -18.92 20.51
CA PHE A 242 0.07 -19.68 20.24
C PHE A 242 -0.83 -19.89 21.49
N SER A 243 -0.29 -19.72 22.69
CA SER A 243 -1.02 -19.81 23.96
C SER A 243 -1.85 -18.56 24.29
N MET A 244 -1.85 -17.56 23.41
CA MET A 244 -2.65 -16.34 23.59
C MET A 244 -3.99 -16.48 22.89
N GLU A 245 -5.02 -16.81 23.65
CA GLU A 245 -6.37 -17.03 23.12
C GLU A 245 -6.99 -15.80 22.47
N ASP A 246 -6.64 -14.60 22.93
CA ASP A 246 -7.20 -13.33 22.44
C ASP A 246 -6.35 -12.65 21.35
N ALA A 247 -5.24 -13.26 20.95
CA ALA A 247 -4.41 -12.72 19.90
C ALA A 247 -4.78 -13.34 18.55
N PRO A 248 -4.85 -12.54 17.47
CA PRO A 248 -5.03 -13.11 16.15
C PRO A 248 -3.92 -14.11 15.87
N SER A 249 -4.26 -15.33 15.45
CA SER A 249 -3.28 -16.36 15.11
C SER A 249 -2.34 -15.83 14.03
N SER A 250 -1.03 -15.91 14.26
CA SER A 250 0.04 -15.47 13.35
C SER A 250 0.06 -13.98 13.01
N THR A 251 -0.20 -13.10 13.97
CA THR A 251 -0.07 -11.67 13.73
C THR A 251 1.39 -11.25 13.77
N PHE A 252 1.86 -10.69 12.68
CA PHE A 252 3.11 -9.93 12.62
C PHE A 252 2.80 -8.47 12.94
N PHE A 253 3.57 -7.88 13.83
CA PHE A 253 3.52 -6.46 14.13
C PHE A 253 4.69 -5.75 13.46
#